data_dc47d0ce369c974b76f51d0766a5d89b
#
_entry.id   dc47d0ce369c974b76f51d0766a5d89b
#
_cell.length_a   1.000
_cell.length_b   1.000
_cell.length_c   1.000
_cell.angle_alpha   90.00
_cell.angle_beta   90.00
_cell.angle_gamma   90.00
#
_symmetry.space_group_name_H-M   'P 1'
#
loop_
_entity.id
_entity.type
_entity.pdbx_description
1 polymer ?
#
loop_
_entity_poly.entity_id
_entity_poly.type
_entity_poly.pdbx_seq_one_letter_code
_entity_poly.pdbx_strand_id
1 'polypeptide(L)'
;DYYASRGLGDVYKRQFLISESVRGEGAVLLDKNGERFTDELQPRDMVSREIHRQMEKDHTKHVWLSLKTIPLDVKERFPNIYQKCLEEGYDITKEPIPVVPAQHYFMGGVKVDSNSETTMDHLYAAGETSCNGVHGANRLASNSLLESLVFAERAAKKMAAEWAAEGLVENADRKETATEPKEDEWKLLAKRYDIRKEDYQDMEEYAERCKESIWDAIRKEDKYESNHKNTKCG
;
A
#
# COMPACT_ATOMS: atom_id res chain seq x y z
N ASP A 1 6.77 4.14 -2.46
CA ASP A 1 5.89 3.43 -3.40
C ASP A 1 4.40 3.57 -3.13
N TYR A 2 4.10 4.65 -2.50
CA TYR A 2 2.76 5.03 -2.13
C TYR A 2 1.90 5.53 -3.30
N TYR A 3 2.52 5.72 -4.46
CA TYR A 3 1.90 6.31 -5.65
C TYR A 3 1.53 5.30 -6.74
N ALA A 4 1.93 4.03 -6.60
CA ALA A 4 1.73 3.01 -7.63
C ALA A 4 0.26 2.52 -7.77
N SER A 5 -0.57 2.70 -6.74
CA SER A 5 -1.97 2.24 -6.74
C SER A 5 -2.97 3.27 -7.24
N ARG A 6 -2.52 4.44 -7.72
CA ARG A 6 -3.39 5.47 -8.24
C ARG A 6 -3.56 5.32 -9.74
N GLY A 7 -4.80 5.18 -10.18
CA GLY A 7 -5.14 5.17 -11.59
C GLY A 7 -4.57 6.39 -12.34
N LEU A 8 -4.36 6.25 -13.64
CA LEU A 8 -3.73 7.22 -14.53
C LEU A 8 -4.30 8.66 -14.50
N GLY A 9 -5.45 8.88 -13.83
CA GLY A 9 -6.09 10.20 -13.71
C GLY A 9 -5.44 11.14 -12.69
N ASP A 10 -4.67 10.64 -11.71
CA ASP A 10 -4.15 11.43 -10.60
C ASP A 10 -2.65 11.79 -10.71
N VAL A 11 -2.02 11.46 -11.83
CA VAL A 11 -0.58 11.72 -12.05
C VAL A 11 -0.24 13.21 -11.99
N TYR A 12 -1.21 14.07 -12.28
CA TYR A 12 -1.02 15.54 -12.34
C TYR A 12 -1.36 16.29 -11.04
N LYS A 13 -2.06 15.66 -10.09
CA LYS A 13 -2.34 16.24 -8.78
C LYS A 13 -1.72 15.37 -7.70
N ARG A 14 -0.46 15.61 -7.39
CA ARG A 14 0.25 14.94 -6.29
C ARG A 14 -0.37 15.38 -4.95
N GLN A 15 -1.44 14.74 -4.54
CA GLN A 15 -1.97 14.92 -3.19
C GLN A 15 -1.10 14.12 -2.22
N PHE A 16 -0.68 14.77 -1.14
CA PHE A 16 0.00 14.09 -0.05
C PHE A 16 -1.04 13.30 0.76
N LEU A 17 -0.77 12.05 1.04
CA LEU A 17 -1.67 11.19 1.79
C LEU A 17 -1.28 11.19 3.27
N ILE A 18 -2.20 11.61 4.13
CA ILE A 18 -2.08 11.48 5.57
C ILE A 18 -2.39 10.05 5.98
N SER A 19 -1.45 9.39 6.66
CA SER A 19 -1.61 8.02 7.14
C SER A 19 -2.81 7.86 8.07
N GLU A 20 -3.51 6.74 7.96
CA GLU A 20 -4.57 6.35 8.89
C GLU A 20 -4.08 6.28 10.35
N SER A 21 -2.81 6.00 10.58
CA SER A 21 -2.21 5.99 11.90
C SER A 21 -2.39 7.29 12.67
N VAL A 22 -2.46 8.43 11.96
CA VAL A 22 -2.65 9.76 12.59
C VAL A 22 -3.97 9.82 13.35
N ARG A 23 -5.07 9.30 12.77
CA ARG A 23 -6.36 9.22 13.48
C ARG A 23 -6.36 8.16 14.58
N GLY A 24 -5.64 7.05 14.38
CA GLY A 24 -5.46 6.01 15.38
C GLY A 24 -4.71 6.48 16.62
N GLU A 25 -3.81 7.46 16.48
CA GLU A 25 -3.06 8.09 17.58
C GLU A 25 -3.85 9.26 18.25
N GLY A 26 -5.07 9.57 17.78
CA GLY A 26 -5.96 10.51 18.42
C GLY A 26 -6.16 11.86 17.71
N ALA A 27 -5.79 11.99 16.44
CA ALA A 27 -6.17 13.16 15.64
C ALA A 27 -7.69 13.21 15.43
N VAL A 28 -8.25 14.42 15.40
CA VAL A 28 -9.70 14.64 15.29
C VAL A 28 -10.06 15.42 14.04
N LEU A 29 -11.23 15.09 13.48
CA LEU A 29 -11.80 15.78 12.33
C LEU A 29 -12.74 16.90 12.80
N LEU A 30 -12.54 18.09 12.25
CA LEU A 30 -13.26 19.30 12.60
C LEU A 30 -14.01 19.85 11.39
N ASP A 31 -15.18 20.42 11.64
CA ASP A 31 -15.96 21.17 10.68
C ASP A 31 -15.38 22.59 10.46
N LYS A 32 -16.06 23.41 9.68
CA LYS A 32 -15.65 24.81 9.41
C LYS A 32 -15.64 25.71 10.65
N ASN A 33 -16.34 25.33 11.73
CA ASN A 33 -16.39 26.08 12.97
C ASN A 33 -15.36 25.58 14.00
N GLY A 34 -14.59 24.52 13.67
CA GLY A 34 -13.64 23.90 14.57
C GLY A 34 -14.28 22.89 15.53
N GLU A 35 -15.50 22.42 15.26
CA GLU A 35 -16.20 21.44 16.06
C GLU A 35 -16.00 20.03 15.50
N ARG A 36 -15.75 19.05 16.40
CA ARG A 36 -15.64 17.64 16.04
C ARG A 36 -17.01 17.11 15.61
N PHE A 37 -17.07 16.43 14.45
CA PHE A 37 -18.35 16.01 13.86
C PHE A 37 -18.51 14.49 13.71
N THR A 38 -17.46 13.70 13.94
CA THR A 38 -17.50 12.23 13.77
C THR A 38 -16.61 11.51 14.79
N ASP A 39 -16.73 10.20 14.87
CA ASP A 39 -15.78 9.32 15.53
C ASP A 39 -14.79 8.81 14.49
N GLU A 40 -13.55 9.23 14.58
CA GLU A 40 -12.47 8.93 13.66
C GLU A 40 -12.03 7.47 13.68
N LEU A 41 -12.38 6.71 14.73
CA LEU A 41 -12.01 5.30 14.85
C LEU A 41 -12.97 4.34 14.15
N GLN A 42 -14.07 4.85 13.59
CA GLN A 42 -14.96 4.06 12.75
C GLN A 42 -14.25 3.52 11.52
N PRO A 43 -14.84 2.49 10.85
CA PRO A 43 -14.35 2.01 9.56
C PRO A 43 -14.16 3.15 8.56
N ARG A 44 -13.09 3.10 7.77
CA ARG A 44 -12.68 4.20 6.88
C ARG A 44 -13.73 4.63 5.87
N ASP A 45 -14.58 3.70 5.42
CA ASP A 45 -15.69 4.01 4.52
C ASP A 45 -16.77 4.84 5.23
N MET A 46 -17.02 4.59 6.53
CA MET A 46 -17.92 5.37 7.34
C MET A 46 -17.37 6.78 7.56
N VAL A 47 -16.13 6.89 7.99
CA VAL A 47 -15.46 8.20 8.18
C VAL A 47 -15.45 9.00 6.87
N SER A 48 -15.15 8.36 5.74
CA SER A 48 -15.19 9.02 4.43
C SER A 48 -16.58 9.57 4.10
N ARG A 49 -17.64 8.80 4.37
CA ARG A 49 -19.03 9.27 4.19
C ARG A 49 -19.38 10.45 5.08
N GLU A 50 -18.98 10.41 6.34
CA GLU A 50 -19.21 11.53 7.26
C GLU A 50 -18.46 12.80 6.84
N ILE A 51 -17.22 12.65 6.35
CA ILE A 51 -16.47 13.78 5.77
C ILE A 51 -17.22 14.39 4.58
N HIS A 52 -17.70 13.56 3.63
CA HIS A 52 -18.45 14.06 2.48
C HIS A 52 -19.73 14.78 2.91
N ARG A 53 -20.50 14.20 3.83
CA ARG A 53 -21.71 14.84 4.39
C ARG A 53 -21.40 16.18 5.05
N GLN A 54 -20.29 16.26 5.81
CA GLN A 54 -19.91 17.49 6.48
C GLN A 54 -19.47 18.55 5.48
N MET A 55 -18.69 18.18 4.43
CA MET A 55 -18.32 19.08 3.36
C MET A 55 -19.55 19.65 2.63
N GLU A 56 -20.56 18.82 2.34
CA GLU A 56 -21.82 19.25 1.76
C GLU A 56 -22.58 20.21 2.68
N LYS A 57 -22.73 19.88 3.97
CA LYS A 57 -23.37 20.72 4.96
C LYS A 57 -22.71 22.07 5.14
N ASP A 58 -21.38 22.11 5.13
CA ASP A 58 -20.58 23.31 5.31
C ASP A 58 -20.41 24.12 4.04
N HIS A 59 -20.77 23.54 2.89
CA HIS A 59 -20.48 24.09 1.56
C HIS A 59 -18.98 24.36 1.34
N THR A 60 -18.12 23.42 1.80
CA THR A 60 -16.67 23.51 1.72
C THR A 60 -16.10 22.41 0.84
N LYS A 61 -14.86 22.58 0.37
CA LYS A 61 -14.15 21.58 -0.43
C LYS A 61 -13.26 20.64 0.42
N HIS A 62 -13.22 20.84 1.72
CA HIS A 62 -12.40 20.06 2.66
C HIS A 62 -13.02 20.15 4.06
N VAL A 63 -12.57 19.29 4.94
CA VAL A 63 -12.71 19.40 6.41
C VAL A 63 -11.34 19.62 7.03
N TRP A 64 -11.28 19.84 8.32
CA TRP A 64 -10.05 20.10 9.03
C TRP A 64 -9.62 18.89 9.86
N LEU A 65 -8.32 18.55 9.84
CA LEU A 65 -7.73 17.51 10.70
C LEU A 65 -6.82 18.20 11.72
N SER A 66 -7.11 18.03 13.00
CA SER A 66 -6.30 18.52 14.11
C SER A 66 -5.50 17.39 14.74
N LEU A 67 -4.19 17.60 14.85
CA LEU A 67 -3.28 16.67 15.53
C LEU A 67 -2.97 17.09 16.97
N LYS A 68 -3.57 18.19 17.45
CA LYS A 68 -3.34 18.72 18.82
C LYS A 68 -3.77 17.79 19.95
N THR A 69 -4.65 16.87 19.67
CA THR A 69 -5.19 15.89 20.63
C THR A 69 -4.31 14.64 20.76
N ILE A 70 -3.30 14.51 19.92
CA ILE A 70 -2.32 13.40 19.99
C ILE A 70 -1.43 13.62 21.21
N PRO A 71 -1.33 12.65 22.14
CA PRO A 71 -0.56 12.81 23.39
C PRO A 71 0.96 12.71 23.21
N LEU A 72 1.41 12.35 22.01
CA LEU A 72 2.82 12.16 21.65
C LEU A 72 3.38 13.39 20.91
N ASP A 73 4.72 13.53 20.88
CA ASP A 73 5.33 14.53 20.01
C ASP A 73 5.10 14.16 18.54
N VAL A 74 4.25 14.94 17.88
CA VAL A 74 3.84 14.75 16.49
C VAL A 74 5.03 14.83 15.54
N LYS A 75 6.07 15.62 15.86
CA LYS A 75 7.27 15.76 15.03
C LYS A 75 8.12 14.49 15.04
N GLU A 76 8.24 13.87 16.22
CA GLU A 76 8.98 12.61 16.35
C GLU A 76 8.16 11.42 15.82
N ARG A 77 6.86 11.42 16.07
CA ARG A 77 5.98 10.31 15.69
C ARG A 77 5.68 10.26 14.19
N PHE A 78 5.52 11.43 13.56
CA PHE A 78 5.15 11.57 12.14
C PHE A 78 6.07 12.57 11.42
N PRO A 79 7.40 12.36 11.40
CA PRO A 79 8.36 13.35 10.89
C PRO A 79 8.11 13.72 9.42
N ASN A 80 7.78 12.76 8.57
CA ASN A 80 7.52 13.00 7.15
C ASN A 80 6.22 13.79 6.93
N ILE A 81 5.17 13.51 7.72
CA ILE A 81 3.91 14.26 7.64
C ILE A 81 4.13 15.69 8.14
N TYR A 82 4.85 15.85 9.25
CA TYR A 82 5.19 17.18 9.78
C TYR A 82 5.96 18.01 8.76
N GLN A 83 7.04 17.45 8.22
CA GLN A 83 7.87 18.15 7.24
C GLN A 83 7.07 18.55 6.00
N LYS A 84 6.26 17.62 5.45
CA LYS A 84 5.46 17.90 4.26
C LYS A 84 4.39 18.95 4.50
N CYS A 85 3.71 18.93 5.63
CA CYS A 85 2.74 19.97 5.99
C CYS A 85 3.41 21.33 6.17
N LEU A 86 4.60 21.36 6.77
CA LEU A 86 5.36 22.59 6.95
C LEU A 86 5.80 23.20 5.60
N GLU A 87 6.20 22.38 4.64
CA GLU A 87 6.51 22.82 3.26
C GLU A 87 5.30 23.45 2.56
N GLU A 88 4.09 22.94 2.87
CA GLU A 88 2.83 23.51 2.36
C GLU A 88 2.30 24.69 3.19
N GLY A 89 3.06 25.13 4.21
CA GLY A 89 2.74 26.29 5.04
C GLY A 89 1.92 26.00 6.30
N TYR A 90 1.74 24.73 6.67
CA TYR A 90 0.96 24.32 7.85
C TYR A 90 1.85 23.77 8.96
N ASP A 91 1.84 24.39 10.14
CA ASP A 91 2.43 23.80 11.35
C ASP A 91 1.38 22.95 12.08
N ILE A 92 1.38 21.64 11.82
CA ILE A 92 0.39 20.68 12.37
C ILE A 92 0.41 20.58 13.90
N THR A 93 1.42 21.15 14.55
CA THR A 93 1.46 21.23 16.02
C THR A 93 0.66 22.43 16.56
N LYS A 94 0.39 23.42 15.72
CA LYS A 94 -0.26 24.68 16.10
C LYS A 94 -1.65 24.85 15.49
N GLU A 95 -1.86 24.30 14.30
CA GLU A 95 -3.08 24.52 13.54
C GLU A 95 -3.57 23.22 12.86
N PRO A 96 -4.88 23.10 12.58
CA PRO A 96 -5.40 21.99 11.81
C PRO A 96 -5.05 22.14 10.34
N ILE A 97 -5.02 21.03 9.61
CA ILE A 97 -4.76 20.97 8.17
C ILE A 97 -6.02 20.63 7.38
N PRO A 98 -6.16 21.18 6.15
CA PRO A 98 -7.29 20.83 5.29
C PRO A 98 -7.10 19.42 4.71
N VAL A 99 -8.12 18.57 4.85
CA VAL A 99 -8.08 17.19 4.35
C VAL A 99 -9.36 16.85 3.59
N VAL A 100 -9.22 15.94 2.65
CA VAL A 100 -10.34 15.34 1.90
C VAL A 100 -10.16 13.82 1.85
N PRO A 101 -11.23 13.03 1.72
CA PRO A 101 -11.08 11.60 1.48
C PRO A 101 -10.34 11.36 0.17
N ALA A 102 -9.42 10.40 0.18
CA ALA A 102 -8.69 9.99 -1.01
C ALA A 102 -8.76 8.47 -1.18
N GLN A 103 -8.84 8.03 -2.44
CA GLN A 103 -8.70 6.62 -2.74
C GLN A 103 -7.28 6.16 -2.39
N HIS A 104 -7.18 5.08 -1.63
CA HIS A 104 -5.91 4.57 -1.15
C HIS A 104 -5.65 3.13 -1.60
N TYR A 105 -6.67 2.29 -1.64
CA TYR A 105 -6.58 0.88 -1.99
C TYR A 105 -7.88 0.44 -2.66
N PHE A 106 -7.77 -0.32 -3.74
CA PHE A 106 -8.91 -0.87 -4.45
C PHE A 106 -9.27 -2.25 -3.87
N MET A 107 -10.44 -2.36 -3.25
CA MET A 107 -10.96 -3.63 -2.78
C MET A 107 -11.85 -4.22 -3.86
N GLY A 108 -11.52 -5.44 -4.28
CA GLY A 108 -12.10 -6.07 -5.46
C GLY A 108 -11.03 -6.39 -6.48
N GLY A 109 -11.40 -6.54 -7.75
CA GLY A 109 -10.47 -6.85 -8.83
C GLY A 109 -10.78 -8.17 -9.51
N VAL A 110 -9.78 -8.78 -10.12
CA VAL A 110 -9.92 -10.09 -10.79
C VAL A 110 -10.22 -11.16 -9.74
N LYS A 111 -11.35 -11.85 -9.88
CA LYS A 111 -11.72 -12.92 -8.97
C LYS A 111 -10.72 -14.08 -9.08
N VAL A 112 -10.19 -14.51 -7.95
CA VAL A 112 -9.24 -15.62 -7.84
C VAL A 112 -9.61 -16.54 -6.70
N ASP A 113 -9.08 -17.76 -6.76
CA ASP A 113 -9.15 -18.76 -5.68
C ASP A 113 -8.07 -18.53 -4.60
N SER A 114 -7.94 -19.48 -3.68
CA SER A 114 -6.93 -19.46 -2.61
C SER A 114 -5.48 -19.56 -3.09
N ASN A 115 -5.26 -19.96 -4.34
CA ASN A 115 -3.95 -20.05 -4.99
C ASN A 115 -3.70 -18.92 -6.00
N SER A 116 -4.57 -17.89 -5.99
CA SER A 116 -4.53 -16.77 -6.95
C SER A 116 -4.83 -17.13 -8.40
N GLU A 117 -5.41 -18.31 -8.65
CA GLU A 117 -5.81 -18.77 -9.97
C GLU A 117 -7.13 -18.10 -10.35
N THR A 118 -7.25 -17.61 -11.59
CA THR A 118 -8.49 -17.04 -12.13
C THR A 118 -9.39 -18.14 -12.71
N THR A 119 -10.52 -17.76 -13.27
CA THR A 119 -11.38 -18.69 -14.03
C THR A 119 -10.85 -19.03 -15.43
N MET A 120 -9.76 -18.40 -15.84
CA MET A 120 -9.07 -18.72 -17.10
C MET A 120 -7.86 -19.59 -16.79
N ASP A 121 -7.70 -20.68 -17.55
CA ASP A 121 -6.59 -21.59 -17.40
C ASP A 121 -5.24 -20.85 -17.54
N HIS A 122 -4.28 -21.18 -16.68
CA HIS A 122 -2.92 -20.62 -16.63
C HIS A 122 -2.86 -19.08 -16.40
N LEU A 123 -3.95 -18.44 -15.96
CA LEU A 123 -3.98 -17.03 -15.62
C LEU A 123 -4.11 -16.84 -14.11
N TYR A 124 -3.17 -16.12 -13.54
CA TYR A 124 -3.09 -15.81 -12.12
C TYR A 124 -3.14 -14.32 -11.87
N ALA A 125 -3.68 -13.92 -10.72
CA ALA A 125 -3.65 -12.53 -10.26
C ALA A 125 -3.40 -12.48 -8.76
N ALA A 126 -2.47 -11.63 -8.32
CA ALA A 126 -2.14 -11.44 -6.91
C ALA A 126 -1.97 -9.96 -6.58
N GLY A 127 -2.08 -9.61 -5.28
CA GLY A 127 -2.00 -8.24 -4.80
C GLY A 127 -3.25 -7.41 -5.10
N GLU A 128 -3.14 -6.10 -5.14
CA GLU A 128 -4.27 -5.15 -5.25
C GLU A 128 -5.17 -5.39 -6.48
N THR A 129 -4.63 -5.99 -7.54
CA THR A 129 -5.40 -6.31 -8.75
C THR A 129 -6.31 -7.52 -8.56
N SER A 130 -6.11 -8.34 -7.53
CA SER A 130 -6.86 -9.58 -7.28
C SER A 130 -7.99 -9.40 -6.27
N CYS A 131 -9.02 -10.22 -6.43
CA CYS A 131 -10.13 -10.35 -5.48
C CYS A 131 -10.17 -11.79 -4.94
N ASN A 132 -9.41 -12.06 -3.89
CA ASN A 132 -9.37 -13.35 -3.18
C ASN A 132 -10.36 -13.40 -2.00
N GLY A 133 -11.09 -12.30 -1.71
CA GLY A 133 -12.08 -12.21 -0.64
C GLY A 133 -11.53 -11.87 0.75
N VAL A 134 -10.22 -11.87 0.96
CA VAL A 134 -9.60 -11.61 2.28
C VAL A 134 -9.95 -10.25 2.85
N HIS A 135 -10.06 -9.24 2.00
CA HIS A 135 -10.34 -7.87 2.44
C HIS A 135 -11.82 -7.57 2.57
N GLY A 136 -12.70 -8.36 1.94
CA GLY A 136 -14.13 -8.08 1.93
C GLY A 136 -14.44 -6.67 1.42
N ALA A 137 -15.35 -5.98 2.12
CA ALA A 137 -15.73 -4.61 1.80
C ALA A 137 -14.78 -3.55 2.39
N ASN A 138 -13.93 -3.90 3.37
CA ASN A 138 -13.07 -2.96 4.06
C ASN A 138 -11.77 -3.61 4.54
N ARG A 139 -10.66 -3.30 3.88
CA ARG A 139 -9.34 -3.82 4.22
C ARG A 139 -8.85 -3.30 5.57
N LEU A 140 -8.38 -4.18 6.45
CA LEU A 140 -7.65 -3.78 7.65
C LEU A 140 -6.34 -3.08 7.28
N ALA A 141 -5.92 -2.14 8.11
CA ALA A 141 -4.69 -1.39 7.91
C ALA A 141 -3.49 -2.35 7.75
N SER A 142 -2.60 -2.04 6.81
CA SER A 142 -1.36 -2.76 6.49
C SER A 142 -1.53 -4.19 5.92
N ASN A 143 -2.72 -4.78 5.91
CA ASN A 143 -2.92 -6.16 5.45
C ASN A 143 -2.72 -6.37 3.94
N SER A 144 -2.68 -5.30 3.14
CA SER A 144 -2.43 -5.45 1.69
C SER A 144 -1.06 -6.02 1.35
N LEU A 145 -0.03 -5.64 2.11
CA LEU A 145 1.32 -6.17 1.88
C LEU A 145 1.41 -7.66 2.23
N LEU A 146 0.83 -8.04 3.37
CA LEU A 146 0.79 -9.44 3.80
C LEU A 146 -0.02 -10.30 2.82
N GLU A 147 -1.18 -9.82 2.39
CA GLU A 147 -2.00 -10.49 1.38
C GLU A 147 -1.21 -10.69 0.09
N SER A 148 -0.59 -9.64 -0.43
CA SER A 148 0.18 -9.72 -1.67
C SER A 148 1.30 -10.75 -1.61
N LEU A 149 2.06 -10.80 -0.51
CA LEU A 149 3.14 -11.76 -0.32
C LEU A 149 2.64 -13.21 -0.25
N VAL A 150 1.63 -13.46 0.59
CA VAL A 150 1.09 -14.81 0.80
C VAL A 150 0.46 -15.37 -0.47
N PHE A 151 -0.33 -14.57 -1.17
CA PHE A 151 -1.03 -15.03 -2.36
C PHE A 151 -0.11 -15.11 -3.58
N ALA A 152 0.91 -14.25 -3.71
CA ALA A 152 1.94 -14.39 -4.73
C ALA A 152 2.77 -15.68 -4.53
N GLU A 153 3.12 -16.03 -3.30
CA GLU A 153 3.80 -17.29 -3.00
C GLU A 153 2.96 -18.51 -3.36
N ARG A 154 1.66 -18.47 -3.03
CA ARG A 154 0.72 -19.57 -3.38
C ARG A 154 0.59 -19.71 -4.90
N ALA A 155 0.45 -18.59 -5.63
CA ALA A 155 0.42 -18.58 -7.08
C ALA A 155 1.69 -19.21 -7.67
N ALA A 156 2.86 -18.81 -7.20
CA ALA A 156 4.14 -19.32 -7.69
C ALA A 156 4.28 -20.85 -7.45
N LYS A 157 3.88 -21.33 -6.27
CA LYS A 157 3.88 -22.77 -5.96
C LYS A 157 2.93 -23.56 -6.87
N LYS A 158 1.73 -23.04 -7.10
CA LYS A 158 0.73 -23.66 -7.96
C LYS A 158 1.22 -23.71 -9.42
N MET A 159 1.69 -22.58 -9.96
CA MET A 159 2.27 -22.50 -11.30
C MET A 159 3.42 -23.49 -11.50
N ALA A 160 4.35 -23.56 -10.54
CA ALA A 160 5.47 -24.49 -10.61
C ALA A 160 5.03 -25.96 -10.63
N ALA A 161 4.02 -26.31 -9.84
CA ALA A 161 3.48 -27.66 -9.81
C ALA A 161 2.76 -28.04 -11.12
N GLU A 162 1.99 -27.14 -11.70
CA GLU A 162 1.32 -27.34 -13.00
C GLU A 162 2.34 -27.48 -14.12
N TRP A 163 3.33 -26.63 -14.16
CA TRP A 163 4.41 -26.66 -15.13
C TRP A 163 5.17 -28.00 -15.09
N ALA A 164 5.46 -28.49 -13.88
CA ALA A 164 6.10 -29.79 -13.70
C ALA A 164 5.19 -30.95 -14.17
N ALA A 165 3.88 -30.88 -13.89
CA ALA A 165 2.90 -31.91 -14.25
C ALA A 165 2.66 -31.98 -15.76
N GLU A 166 2.72 -30.86 -16.46
CA GLU A 166 2.55 -30.78 -17.91
C GLU A 166 3.80 -31.18 -18.71
N GLY A 167 4.89 -31.55 -18.03
CA GLY A 167 6.14 -31.95 -18.70
C GLY A 167 6.89 -30.77 -19.34
N LEU A 168 6.48 -29.53 -19.06
CA LEU A 168 7.10 -28.33 -19.63
C LEU A 168 8.50 -28.06 -19.05
N VAL A 169 8.90 -28.82 -18.02
CA VAL A 169 10.24 -28.76 -17.41
C VAL A 169 11.34 -29.27 -18.36
N GLU A 170 11.03 -30.19 -19.26
CA GLU A 170 12.03 -30.70 -20.23
C GLU A 170 12.47 -29.65 -21.26
N ASN A 171 11.72 -28.57 -21.43
CA ASN A 171 12.11 -27.44 -22.27
C ASN A 171 12.85 -26.32 -21.51
N ALA A 172 13.17 -26.51 -20.24
CA ALA A 172 13.94 -25.58 -19.44
C ALA A 172 15.43 -25.46 -19.85
N ASP A 173 15.89 -26.33 -20.77
CA ASP A 173 17.14 -26.11 -21.54
C ASP A 173 17.02 -25.01 -22.62
N ARG A 174 15.84 -24.45 -22.81
CA ARG A 174 15.80 -23.06 -23.27
C ARG A 174 16.43 -22.22 -22.17
N LYS A 175 17.72 -22.00 -22.32
CA LYS A 175 18.36 -20.73 -21.99
C LYS A 175 17.69 -19.61 -22.83
N GLU A 176 16.42 -19.37 -22.61
CA GLU A 176 15.95 -18.02 -22.53
C GLU A 176 16.57 -17.51 -21.22
N THR A 177 17.87 -17.25 -21.27
CA THR A 177 18.38 -16.05 -20.70
C THR A 177 17.24 -15.05 -20.94
N ALA A 178 16.51 -14.64 -19.88
CA ALA A 178 15.89 -13.34 -19.87
C ALA A 178 17.04 -12.47 -20.40
N THR A 179 17.05 -12.25 -21.72
CA THR A 179 18.03 -11.40 -22.34
C THR A 179 17.72 -10.10 -21.67
N GLU A 180 18.67 -9.65 -20.85
CA GLU A 180 18.62 -8.28 -20.37
C GLU A 180 18.15 -7.45 -21.55
N PRO A 181 17.09 -6.64 -21.40
CA PRO A 181 16.55 -5.88 -22.52
C PRO A 181 17.74 -5.23 -23.20
N LYS A 182 17.88 -5.44 -24.51
CA LYS A 182 19.04 -4.92 -25.24
C LYS A 182 19.18 -3.47 -24.86
N GLU A 183 20.40 -2.99 -24.67
CA GLU A 183 20.68 -1.62 -24.20
C GLU A 183 19.83 -0.55 -24.91
N ASP A 184 19.44 -0.81 -26.15
CA ASP A 184 18.57 0.03 -26.96
C ASP A 184 17.09 0.00 -26.52
N GLU A 185 16.59 -1.11 -25.99
CA GLU A 185 15.22 -1.21 -25.47
C GLU A 185 15.08 -0.44 -24.15
N TRP A 186 16.09 -0.50 -23.29
CA TRP A 186 16.13 0.33 -22.07
C TRP A 186 16.19 1.81 -22.38
N LYS A 187 16.97 2.23 -23.38
CA LYS A 187 17.05 3.63 -23.81
C LYS A 187 15.70 4.13 -24.35
N LEU A 188 14.97 3.26 -25.07
CA LEU A 188 13.65 3.58 -25.58
C LEU A 188 12.62 3.72 -24.45
N LEU A 189 12.65 2.83 -23.47
CA LEU A 189 11.78 2.89 -22.27
C LEU A 189 12.14 4.10 -21.40
N ALA A 190 13.41 4.34 -21.12
CA ALA A 190 13.86 5.49 -20.34
C ALA A 190 13.42 6.82 -20.98
N LYS A 191 13.57 6.92 -22.31
CA LYS A 191 13.11 8.09 -23.07
C LYS A 191 11.57 8.25 -23.04
N ARG A 192 10.85 7.14 -23.11
CA ARG A 192 9.37 7.13 -23.12
C ARG A 192 8.78 7.56 -21.77
N TYR A 193 9.45 7.22 -20.68
CA TYR A 193 8.99 7.48 -19.32
C TYR A 193 9.78 8.55 -18.57
N ASP A 194 10.67 9.27 -19.27
CA ASP A 194 11.56 10.31 -18.71
C ASP A 194 12.35 9.81 -17.48
N ILE A 195 12.82 8.56 -17.55
CA ILE A 195 13.60 7.91 -16.49
C ILE A 195 15.07 8.21 -16.71
N ARG A 196 15.73 8.84 -15.73
CA ARG A 196 17.17 9.09 -15.75
C ARG A 196 17.93 7.86 -15.23
N LYS A 197 19.18 7.72 -15.66
CA LYS A 197 20.03 6.59 -15.26
C LYS A 197 20.28 6.58 -13.74
N GLU A 198 20.36 7.74 -13.14
CA GLU A 198 20.51 7.93 -11.69
C GLU A 198 19.27 7.41 -10.92
N ASP A 199 18.08 7.72 -11.43
CA ASP A 199 16.82 7.27 -10.84
C ASP A 199 16.69 5.74 -10.85
N TYR A 200 17.28 5.06 -11.85
CA TYR A 200 17.30 3.61 -11.95
C TYR A 200 18.25 2.96 -10.92
N GLN A 201 19.44 3.52 -10.73
CA GLN A 201 20.38 3.03 -9.73
C GLN A 201 19.82 3.18 -8.32
N ASP A 202 19.20 4.30 -8.01
CA ASP A 202 18.53 4.55 -6.74
C ASP A 202 17.34 3.60 -6.51
N MET A 203 16.60 3.25 -7.57
CA MET A 203 15.50 2.28 -7.49
C MET A 203 15.99 0.85 -7.25
N GLU A 204 17.10 0.44 -7.87
CA GLU A 204 17.66 -0.89 -7.69
C GLU A 204 18.20 -1.06 -6.25
N GLU A 205 18.93 -0.07 -5.74
CA GLU A 205 19.38 -0.04 -4.34
C GLU A 205 18.22 -0.02 -3.35
N TYR A 206 17.15 0.72 -3.66
CA TYR A 206 15.93 0.74 -2.87
C TYR A 206 15.21 -0.62 -2.87
N ALA A 207 15.11 -1.27 -4.04
CA ALA A 207 14.49 -2.59 -4.17
C ALA A 207 15.25 -3.65 -3.37
N GLU A 208 16.58 -3.64 -3.39
CA GLU A 208 17.38 -4.56 -2.57
C GLU A 208 17.22 -4.29 -1.07
N ARG A 209 17.21 -3.04 -0.63
CA ARG A 209 16.91 -2.70 0.78
C ARG A 209 15.50 -3.13 1.22
N CYS A 210 14.51 -3.02 0.34
CA CYS A 210 13.17 -3.51 0.61
C CYS A 210 13.14 -5.03 0.75
N LYS A 211 13.84 -5.77 -0.12
CA LYS A 211 13.99 -7.24 -0.02
C LYS A 211 14.62 -7.64 1.31
N GLU A 212 15.73 -7.02 1.70
CA GLU A 212 16.40 -7.30 2.98
C GLU A 212 15.48 -7.05 4.17
N SER A 213 14.76 -5.92 4.17
CA SER A 213 13.80 -5.57 5.21
C SER A 213 12.65 -6.58 5.32
N ILE A 214 12.13 -7.06 4.19
CA ILE A 214 11.07 -8.08 4.12
C ILE A 214 11.61 -9.41 4.66
N TRP A 215 12.80 -9.83 4.21
CA TRP A 215 13.43 -11.06 4.70
C TRP A 215 13.74 -11.03 6.19
N ASP A 216 14.11 -9.88 6.72
CA ASP A 216 14.34 -9.71 8.17
C ASP A 216 13.03 -9.77 8.97
N ALA A 217 11.94 -9.23 8.42
CA ALA A 217 10.62 -9.35 9.03
C ALA A 217 10.15 -10.81 9.06
N ILE A 218 10.26 -11.55 7.95
CA ILE A 218 9.92 -12.97 7.84
C ILE A 218 10.76 -13.80 8.83
N ARG A 219 12.07 -13.59 8.89
CA ARG A 219 12.96 -14.30 9.83
C ARG A 219 12.64 -14.01 11.30
N LYS A 220 12.13 -12.84 11.63
CA LYS A 220 11.68 -12.50 12.99
C LYS A 220 10.39 -13.23 13.35
N GLU A 221 9.45 -13.36 12.41
CA GLU A 221 8.21 -14.13 12.62
C GLU A 221 8.48 -15.63 12.78
N ASP A 222 9.34 -16.22 11.96
CA ASP A 222 9.75 -17.61 12.10
C ASP A 222 10.38 -17.91 13.47
N LYS A 223 11.18 -16.99 14.00
CA LYS A 223 11.71 -17.10 15.36
C LYS A 223 10.65 -16.94 16.45
N TYR A 224 9.64 -16.11 16.21
CA TYR A 224 8.52 -15.94 17.13
C TYR A 224 7.66 -17.20 17.18
N GLU A 225 7.33 -17.79 16.03
CA GLU A 225 6.57 -19.06 15.98
C GLU A 225 7.32 -20.24 16.58
N SER A 226 8.64 -20.35 16.35
CA SER A 226 9.45 -21.45 16.90
C SER A 226 9.57 -21.36 18.44
N ASN A 227 9.63 -20.16 19.00
CA ASN A 227 9.64 -19.96 20.45
C ASN A 227 8.28 -20.23 21.10
N HIS A 228 7.16 -20.01 20.39
CA HIS A 228 5.82 -20.27 20.94
C HIS A 228 5.36 -21.73 20.79
N LYS A 229 5.93 -22.50 19.87
CA LYS A 229 5.69 -23.95 19.77
C LYS A 229 6.37 -24.73 20.89
N ASN A 230 7.49 -24.23 21.42
CA ASN A 230 8.20 -24.85 22.56
C ASN A 230 7.60 -24.56 23.94
N THR A 231 6.64 -23.63 24.05
CA THR A 231 5.98 -23.29 25.32
C THR A 231 4.62 -24.01 25.54
N LYS A 232 4.17 -24.84 24.59
CA LYS A 232 2.90 -25.59 24.71
C LYS A 232 3.04 -27.07 24.99
N CYS A 233 4.25 -27.57 25.29
CA CYS A 233 4.49 -28.91 25.80
C CYS A 233 5.22 -28.84 27.15
N GLY A 234 4.45 -28.56 28.20
CA GLY A 234 4.88 -28.59 29.58
C GLY A 234 3.67 -28.72 30.47
#